data_71283ead3a89eaed6d6fedf0e6e2117d
#
_entry.id   71283ead3a89eaed6d6fedf0e6e2117d
#
_cell.length_a   1.000
_cell.length_b   1.000
_cell.length_c   1.000
_cell.angle_alpha   90.00
_cell.angle_beta   90.00
_cell.angle_gamma   90.00
#
_symmetry.space_group_name_H-M   'P 1'
#
loop_
_entity.id
_entity.type
_entity.pdbx_description
1 polymer ?
#
loop_
_entity_poly.entity_id
_entity_poly.type
_entity_poly.pdbx_seq_one_letter_code
_entity_poly.pdbx_strand_id
1 'polypeptide(L)'
;MTIIDSTWYQKPAAVPDRCSAGGIVVRVDADRLLIALVREANIPHFVLPKGGVDVDEDVEHAARREIAEEAGLTSLTLIRELAIQERLSYDKQVWLITHYFLFTTNQAVGIPTDTAYHTAMWWFPIDALPTLFWPEQQALLQSSRALIEHLVRNVAA
;
A
#
# COMPACT_ATOMS: atom_id res chain seq x y z
N MET A 1 -13.48 -12.30 -14.92
CA MET A 1 -12.48 -11.42 -14.27
C MET A 1 -13.14 -10.10 -13.92
N THR A 2 -12.98 -9.67 -12.68
CA THR A 2 -13.51 -8.37 -12.25
C THR A 2 -12.66 -7.25 -12.80
N ILE A 3 -13.29 -6.32 -13.50
CA ILE A 3 -12.62 -5.11 -13.99
C ILE A 3 -13.05 -3.96 -13.10
N ILE A 4 -12.09 -3.23 -12.57
CA ILE A 4 -12.36 -2.06 -11.73
C ILE A 4 -12.70 -0.90 -12.65
N ASP A 5 -13.93 -0.42 -12.57
CA ASP A 5 -14.44 0.70 -13.34
C ASP A 5 -14.78 1.91 -12.45
N SER A 6 -15.37 2.95 -13.03
CA SER A 6 -15.67 4.18 -12.31
C SER A 6 -16.68 4.00 -11.16
N THR A 7 -17.44 2.92 -11.13
CA THR A 7 -18.42 2.69 -10.05
C THR A 7 -17.78 2.44 -8.71
N TRP A 8 -16.52 1.91 -8.67
CA TRP A 8 -15.78 1.75 -7.44
C TRP A 8 -15.39 3.08 -6.77
N TYR A 9 -15.44 4.19 -7.52
CA TYR A 9 -15.05 5.52 -7.05
C TYR A 9 -16.24 6.45 -6.82
N GLN A 10 -17.45 5.90 -6.79
CA GLN A 10 -18.69 6.63 -6.53
C GLN A 10 -19.33 6.06 -5.27
N LYS A 11 -19.41 6.89 -4.21
CA LYS A 11 -19.94 6.44 -2.93
C LYS A 11 -21.46 6.31 -2.96
N PRO A 12 -22.01 5.07 -2.79
CA PRO A 12 -23.46 4.90 -2.61
C PRO A 12 -23.91 5.46 -1.26
N ALA A 13 -25.15 5.98 -1.21
CA ALA A 13 -25.67 6.67 -0.03
C ALA A 13 -25.76 5.77 1.23
N ALA A 14 -25.98 4.47 1.04
CA ALA A 14 -26.23 3.55 2.16
C ALA A 14 -24.99 2.77 2.62
N VAL A 15 -23.85 2.96 1.98
CA VAL A 15 -22.63 2.21 2.27
C VAL A 15 -21.88 2.88 3.42
N PRO A 16 -21.53 2.14 4.51
CA PRO A 16 -20.78 2.72 5.61
C PRO A 16 -19.32 2.98 5.27
N ASP A 17 -18.75 4.00 5.91
CA ASP A 17 -17.33 4.30 5.81
C ASP A 17 -16.50 3.35 6.66
N ARG A 18 -15.27 3.06 6.20
CA ARG A 18 -14.29 2.34 6.97
C ARG A 18 -12.90 2.97 6.77
N CYS A 19 -12.24 3.28 7.88
CA CYS A 19 -10.87 3.78 7.83
C CYS A 19 -9.90 2.62 7.57
N SER A 20 -8.95 2.86 6.68
CA SER A 20 -7.90 1.92 6.31
C SER A 20 -6.56 2.64 6.28
N ALA A 21 -5.47 1.91 6.45
CA ALA A 21 -4.13 2.48 6.41
C ALA A 21 -3.16 1.48 5.79
N GLY A 22 -2.16 2.00 5.12
CA GLY A 22 -1.12 1.20 4.51
C GLY A 22 0.05 2.05 4.07
N GLY A 23 0.90 1.51 3.23
CA GLY A 23 2.07 2.25 2.89
C GLY A 23 2.78 1.85 1.62
N ILE A 24 3.57 2.80 1.18
CA ILE A 24 4.60 2.63 0.17
C ILE A 24 5.91 2.46 0.92
N VAL A 25 6.47 1.26 0.90
CA VAL A 25 7.74 0.95 1.56
C VAL A 25 8.83 0.90 0.52
N VAL A 26 9.84 1.73 0.71
CA VAL A 26 10.96 1.87 -0.22
C VAL A 26 12.24 1.32 0.41
N ARG A 27 12.92 0.44 -0.32
CA ARG A 27 14.28 0.00 -0.02
C ARG A 27 15.22 0.51 -1.10
N VAL A 28 16.33 1.08 -0.68
CA VAL A 28 17.39 1.50 -1.60
C VAL A 28 18.38 0.36 -1.74
N ASP A 29 18.58 -0.12 -2.97
CA ASP A 29 19.55 -1.15 -3.30
C ASP A 29 20.46 -0.63 -4.42
N ALA A 30 21.74 -0.40 -4.08
CA ALA A 30 22.65 0.39 -4.89
C ALA A 30 22.00 1.76 -5.18
N ASP A 31 21.84 2.14 -6.44
CA ASP A 31 21.19 3.41 -6.80
C ASP A 31 19.70 3.27 -7.13
N ARG A 32 19.13 2.07 -6.91
CA ARG A 32 17.75 1.78 -7.29
C ARG A 32 16.83 1.91 -6.09
N LEU A 33 15.67 2.51 -6.32
CA LEU A 33 14.58 2.52 -5.35
C LEU A 33 13.63 1.37 -5.67
N LEU A 34 13.43 0.50 -4.68
CA LEU A 34 12.57 -0.66 -4.80
C LEU A 34 11.31 -0.46 -3.94
N ILE A 35 10.16 -0.78 -4.50
CA ILE A 35 8.86 -0.67 -3.83
C ILE A 35 8.37 -2.06 -3.46
N ALA A 36 7.89 -2.22 -2.22
CA ALA A 36 7.30 -3.47 -1.76
C ALA A 36 5.84 -3.57 -2.22
N LEU A 37 5.53 -4.62 -2.97
CA LEU A 37 4.18 -4.97 -3.39
C LEU A 37 3.85 -6.37 -2.91
N VAL A 38 2.56 -6.61 -2.67
CA VAL A 38 2.07 -7.90 -2.16
C VAL A 38 1.05 -8.51 -3.09
N ARG A 39 0.89 -9.84 -2.98
CA ARG A 39 -0.17 -10.58 -3.66
C ARG A 39 -1.24 -10.93 -2.64
N GLU A 40 -2.46 -10.63 -2.98
CA GLU A 40 -3.63 -10.95 -2.17
C GLU A 40 -4.39 -12.12 -2.83
N ALA A 41 -4.87 -13.06 -2.02
CA ALA A 41 -5.64 -14.20 -2.53
C ALA A 41 -6.89 -13.70 -3.25
N ASN A 42 -7.24 -14.34 -4.37
CA ASN A 42 -8.40 -14.04 -5.20
C ASN A 42 -8.35 -12.70 -5.95
N ILE A 43 -7.26 -11.94 -5.82
CA ILE A 43 -7.06 -10.71 -6.58
C ILE A 43 -5.89 -10.94 -7.55
N PRO A 44 -6.11 -10.78 -8.87
CA PRO A 44 -5.00 -10.83 -9.82
C PRO A 44 -4.14 -9.57 -9.67
N HIS A 45 -2.88 -9.67 -10.07
CA HIS A 45 -1.92 -8.57 -9.98
C HIS A 45 -1.53 -8.23 -8.54
N PHE A 46 -0.63 -7.27 -8.42
CA PHE A 46 -0.07 -6.81 -7.16
C PHE A 46 -0.88 -5.67 -6.56
N VAL A 47 -0.77 -5.50 -5.25
CA VAL A 47 -1.39 -4.40 -4.51
C VAL A 47 -0.39 -3.82 -3.50
N LEU A 48 -0.64 -2.60 -3.05
CA LEU A 48 0.07 -2.02 -1.91
C LEU A 48 -0.46 -2.66 -0.61
N PRO A 49 0.42 -2.94 0.36
CA PRO A 49 -0.02 -3.47 1.66
C PRO A 49 -0.85 -2.42 2.40
N LYS A 50 -2.01 -2.82 2.87
CA LYS A 50 -2.94 -1.97 3.62
C LYS A 50 -4.04 -2.82 4.26
N GLY A 51 -4.71 -2.27 5.27
CA GLY A 51 -5.88 -2.90 5.86
C GLY A 51 -6.61 -1.99 6.83
N GLY A 52 -7.62 -2.52 7.49
CA GLY A 52 -8.49 -1.76 8.36
C GLY A 52 -7.79 -1.23 9.61
N VAL A 53 -8.18 -0.02 10.00
CA VAL A 53 -7.78 0.59 11.27
C VAL A 53 -8.73 0.11 12.35
N ASP A 54 -8.19 -0.45 13.43
CA ASP A 54 -9.00 -0.92 14.56
C ASP A 54 -9.51 0.26 15.39
N VAL A 55 -10.54 0.01 16.20
CA VAL A 55 -11.10 1.02 17.10
C VAL A 55 -9.97 1.50 18.03
N ASP A 56 -9.84 2.83 18.15
CA ASP A 56 -8.83 3.51 18.97
C ASP A 56 -7.38 3.30 18.52
N GLU A 57 -7.16 2.69 17.34
CA GLU A 57 -5.84 2.55 16.76
C GLU A 57 -5.46 3.81 15.98
N ASP A 58 -4.23 4.28 16.15
CA ASP A 58 -3.66 5.34 15.33
C ASP A 58 -3.42 4.86 13.89
N VAL A 59 -3.64 5.73 12.90
CA VAL A 59 -3.53 5.35 11.49
C VAL A 59 -2.10 4.95 11.09
N GLU A 60 -1.08 5.60 11.65
CA GLU A 60 0.31 5.18 11.40
C GLU A 60 0.59 3.80 11.99
N HIS A 61 0.12 3.56 13.21
CA HIS A 61 0.27 2.25 13.87
C HIS A 61 -0.42 1.16 13.05
N ALA A 62 -1.64 1.43 12.56
CA ALA A 62 -2.37 0.50 11.71
C ALA A 62 -1.61 0.21 10.41
N ALA A 63 -1.05 1.24 9.78
CA ALA A 63 -0.24 1.08 8.57
C ALA A 63 0.96 0.16 8.83
N ARG A 64 1.69 0.36 9.92
CA ARG A 64 2.83 -0.49 10.30
C ARG A 64 2.41 -1.92 10.56
N ARG A 65 1.30 -2.11 11.27
CA ARG A 65 0.76 -3.45 11.59
C ARG A 65 0.35 -4.18 10.31
N GLU A 66 -0.38 -3.53 9.43
CA GLU A 66 -0.82 -4.14 8.17
C GLU A 66 0.37 -4.47 7.25
N ILE A 67 1.37 -3.60 7.18
CA ILE A 67 2.58 -3.86 6.41
C ILE A 67 3.34 -5.08 6.98
N ALA A 68 3.41 -5.20 8.32
CA ALA A 68 4.03 -6.36 8.96
C ALA A 68 3.26 -7.65 8.65
N GLU A 69 1.93 -7.60 8.71
CA GLU A 69 1.08 -8.77 8.46
C GLU A 69 1.13 -9.21 6.99
N GLU A 70 1.04 -8.27 6.06
CA GLU A 70 0.91 -8.56 4.63
C GLU A 70 2.24 -8.70 3.90
N ALA A 71 3.25 -7.94 4.30
CA ALA A 71 4.56 -7.92 3.64
C ALA A 71 5.69 -8.48 4.50
N GLY A 72 5.47 -8.68 5.80
CA GLY A 72 6.49 -9.16 6.72
C GLY A 72 7.59 -8.14 6.99
N LEU A 73 7.34 -6.86 6.72
CA LEU A 73 8.31 -5.79 6.93
C LEU A 73 8.02 -5.09 8.26
N THR A 74 9.00 -5.09 9.15
CA THR A 74 8.88 -4.55 10.52
C THR A 74 9.87 -3.44 10.82
N SER A 75 10.99 -3.38 10.11
CA SER A 75 12.03 -2.36 10.29
C SER A 75 11.71 -1.13 9.44
N LEU A 76 10.70 -0.37 9.84
CA LEU A 76 10.16 0.74 9.06
C LEU A 76 10.53 2.09 9.67
N THR A 77 11.03 3.00 8.85
CA THR A 77 11.23 4.41 9.21
C THR A 77 10.21 5.25 8.45
N LEU A 78 9.38 5.98 9.19
CA LEU A 78 8.39 6.86 8.57
C LEU A 78 9.07 8.09 7.97
N ILE A 79 8.70 8.42 6.73
CA ILE A 79 9.05 9.69 6.12
C ILE A 79 7.88 10.68 6.28
N ARG A 80 6.69 10.33 5.76
CA ARG A 80 5.49 11.16 5.89
C ARG A 80 4.25 10.44 5.39
N GLU A 81 3.08 10.99 5.68
CA GLU A 81 1.86 10.62 4.99
C GLU A 81 1.88 11.20 3.56
N LEU A 82 1.55 10.39 2.57
CA LEU A 82 1.56 10.80 1.17
C LEU A 82 0.19 11.21 0.67
N ALA A 83 -0.84 10.43 0.98
CA ALA A 83 -2.15 10.65 0.38
C ALA A 83 -3.24 9.93 1.17
N ILE A 84 -4.47 10.41 0.98
CA ILE A 84 -5.68 9.70 1.40
C ILE A 84 -6.44 9.40 0.12
N GLN A 85 -6.80 8.13 -0.08
CA GLN A 85 -7.56 7.69 -1.25
C GLN A 85 -8.85 6.99 -0.83
N GLU A 86 -9.89 7.16 -1.62
CA GLU A 86 -11.22 6.65 -1.28
C GLU A 86 -11.76 5.81 -2.42
N ARG A 87 -12.37 4.68 -2.08
CA ARG A 87 -13.10 3.82 -3.01
C ARG A 87 -13.96 2.81 -2.27
N LEU A 88 -14.83 2.14 -3.00
CA LEU A 88 -15.50 0.95 -2.48
C LEU A 88 -14.49 -0.20 -2.24
N SER A 89 -14.74 -1.01 -1.23
CA SER A 89 -14.06 -2.29 -1.06
C SER A 89 -14.32 -3.21 -2.25
N TYR A 90 -13.53 -4.28 -2.39
CA TYR A 90 -13.67 -5.21 -3.50
C TYR A 90 -15.09 -5.80 -3.61
N ASP A 91 -15.70 -6.12 -2.47
CA ASP A 91 -17.07 -6.64 -2.38
C ASP A 91 -18.15 -5.55 -2.41
N LYS A 92 -17.75 -4.28 -2.50
CA LYS A 92 -18.64 -3.10 -2.52
C LYS A 92 -19.51 -2.94 -1.26
N GLN A 93 -19.09 -3.51 -0.13
CA GLN A 93 -19.87 -3.45 1.11
C GLN A 93 -19.54 -2.24 1.99
N VAL A 94 -18.33 -1.68 1.85
CA VAL A 94 -17.88 -0.51 2.61
C VAL A 94 -17.18 0.49 1.72
N TRP A 95 -17.20 1.75 2.13
CA TRP A 95 -16.42 2.83 1.51
C TRP A 95 -15.12 2.98 2.29
N LEU A 96 -14.01 2.65 1.63
CA LEU A 96 -12.68 2.70 2.23
C LEU A 96 -12.10 4.11 2.11
N ILE A 97 -11.65 4.65 3.24
CA ILE A 97 -10.86 5.89 3.31
C ILE A 97 -9.48 5.45 3.76
N THR A 98 -8.52 5.38 2.82
CA THR A 98 -7.22 4.78 3.06
C THR A 98 -6.13 5.85 3.16
N HIS A 99 -5.42 5.84 4.30
CA HIS A 99 -4.24 6.67 4.53
C HIS A 99 -3.00 5.91 4.08
N TYR A 100 -2.26 6.47 3.13
CA TYR A 100 -1.00 5.89 2.65
C TYR A 100 0.19 6.69 3.17
N PHE A 101 1.10 5.99 3.85
CA PHE A 101 2.33 6.54 4.40
C PHE A 101 3.53 6.09 3.56
N LEU A 102 4.56 6.93 3.52
CA LEU A 102 5.84 6.59 2.91
C LEU A 102 6.80 6.18 4.01
N PHE A 103 7.32 4.95 3.89
CA PHE A 103 8.34 4.40 4.78
C PHE A 103 9.58 4.02 3.98
N THR A 104 10.72 4.02 4.68
CA THR A 104 11.95 3.38 4.19
C THR A 104 12.29 2.18 5.06
N THR A 105 13.06 1.24 4.50
CA THR A 105 13.55 0.08 5.24
C THR A 105 14.88 -0.41 4.68
N ASN A 106 15.70 -1.01 5.57
CA ASN A 106 16.88 -1.78 5.17
C ASN A 106 16.56 -3.29 5.06
N GLN A 107 15.37 -3.69 5.47
CA GLN A 107 14.98 -5.09 5.46
C GLN A 107 14.76 -5.57 4.03
N ALA A 108 15.50 -6.59 3.61
CA ALA A 108 15.41 -7.10 2.24
C ALA A 108 14.40 -8.24 2.12
N VAL A 109 14.22 -9.03 3.18
CA VAL A 109 13.34 -10.19 3.17
C VAL A 109 12.17 -9.95 4.11
N GLY A 110 10.96 -10.05 3.56
CA GLY A 110 9.73 -9.99 4.34
C GLY A 110 8.93 -11.26 4.11
N ILE A 111 8.48 -11.87 5.21
CA ILE A 111 7.62 -13.05 5.15
C ILE A 111 6.28 -12.65 5.76
N PRO A 112 5.21 -12.60 4.96
CA PRO A 112 3.88 -12.25 5.47
C PRO A 112 3.45 -13.19 6.60
N THR A 113 2.85 -12.64 7.65
CA THR A 113 2.27 -13.44 8.75
C THR A 113 0.80 -13.75 8.49
N ASP A 114 0.12 -12.94 7.71
CA ASP A 114 -1.25 -13.21 7.26
C ASP A 114 -1.23 -14.07 6.01
N THR A 115 -0.93 -15.36 6.18
CA THR A 115 -0.78 -16.30 5.08
C THR A 115 -2.12 -16.77 4.50
N ALA A 116 -3.24 -16.46 5.16
CA ALA A 116 -4.57 -16.83 4.66
C ALA A 116 -4.96 -16.00 3.41
N TYR A 117 -4.52 -14.73 3.34
CA TYR A 117 -4.90 -13.81 2.27
C TYR A 117 -3.72 -13.29 1.47
N HIS A 118 -2.51 -13.30 2.02
CA HIS A 118 -1.31 -12.77 1.37
C HIS A 118 -0.28 -13.88 1.19
N THR A 119 0.12 -14.11 -0.06
CA THR A 119 0.95 -15.26 -0.40
C THR A 119 2.42 -14.92 -0.51
N ALA A 120 2.77 -13.66 -0.82
CA ALA A 120 4.15 -13.25 -1.01
C ALA A 120 4.29 -11.72 -1.08
N MET A 121 5.51 -11.27 -0.85
CA MET A 121 5.93 -9.90 -1.06
C MET A 121 7.09 -9.90 -2.06
N TRP A 122 7.08 -8.92 -2.98
CA TRP A 122 8.17 -8.71 -3.93
C TRP A 122 8.60 -7.26 -3.96
N TRP A 123 9.88 -7.06 -4.26
CA TRP A 123 10.45 -5.74 -4.50
C TRP A 123 10.45 -5.46 -6.00
N PHE A 124 9.93 -4.29 -6.38
CA PHE A 124 9.93 -3.84 -7.77
C PHE A 124 10.61 -2.48 -7.88
N PRO A 125 11.48 -2.28 -8.90
CA PRO A 125 12.02 -0.95 -9.14
C PRO A 125 10.91 0.07 -9.40
N ILE A 126 11.06 1.26 -8.83
CA ILE A 126 10.06 2.32 -9.00
C ILE A 126 9.87 2.73 -10.47
N ASP A 127 10.89 2.51 -11.30
CA ASP A 127 10.86 2.80 -12.74
C ASP A 127 10.41 1.60 -13.59
N ALA A 128 10.11 0.46 -12.97
CA ALA A 128 9.70 -0.76 -13.66
C ALA A 128 8.65 -1.52 -12.84
N LEU A 129 7.60 -0.80 -12.44
CA LEU A 129 6.51 -1.39 -11.65
C LEU A 129 5.62 -2.28 -12.51
N PRO A 130 5.13 -3.40 -11.97
CA PRO A 130 4.11 -4.17 -12.65
C PRO A 130 2.78 -3.42 -12.65
N THR A 131 1.81 -3.91 -13.41
CA THR A 131 0.44 -3.41 -13.32
C THR A 131 -0.12 -3.77 -11.94
N LEU A 132 -0.61 -2.77 -11.21
CA LEU A 132 -1.30 -2.98 -9.96
C LEU A 132 -2.78 -3.25 -10.23
N PHE A 133 -3.43 -4.00 -9.33
CA PHE A 133 -4.85 -4.31 -9.48
C PHE A 133 -5.73 -3.06 -9.34
N TRP A 134 -5.43 -2.22 -8.34
CA TRP A 134 -6.25 -1.03 -8.08
C TRP A 134 -5.72 0.18 -8.86
N PRO A 135 -6.55 0.77 -9.75
CA PRO A 135 -6.13 1.92 -10.55
C PRO A 135 -5.66 3.12 -9.71
N GLU A 136 -6.30 3.36 -8.55
CA GLU A 136 -5.87 4.49 -7.70
C GLU A 136 -4.49 4.26 -7.08
N GLN A 137 -4.12 3.02 -6.78
CA GLN A 137 -2.78 2.71 -6.28
C GLN A 137 -1.73 2.90 -7.39
N GLN A 138 -2.05 2.44 -8.59
CA GLN A 138 -1.20 2.66 -9.77
C GLN A 138 -0.97 4.17 -9.99
N ALA A 139 -2.04 4.95 -9.97
CA ALA A 139 -1.97 6.40 -10.15
C ALA A 139 -1.18 7.08 -9.04
N LEU A 140 -1.34 6.63 -7.78
CA LEU A 140 -0.58 7.16 -6.64
C LEU A 140 0.93 6.97 -6.83
N LEU A 141 1.35 5.77 -7.20
CA LEU A 141 2.78 5.49 -7.43
C LEU A 141 3.33 6.31 -8.60
N GLN A 142 2.57 6.46 -9.67
CA GLN A 142 2.99 7.24 -10.83
C GLN A 142 3.08 8.73 -10.52
N SER A 143 2.06 9.29 -9.88
CA SER A 143 2.01 10.73 -9.58
C SER A 143 2.95 11.13 -8.45
N SER A 144 3.27 10.22 -7.53
CA SER A 144 4.16 10.49 -6.39
C SER A 144 5.61 10.14 -6.64
N ARG A 145 5.93 9.56 -7.79
CA ARG A 145 7.27 9.03 -8.07
C ARG A 145 8.39 10.04 -7.83
N ALA A 146 8.27 11.23 -8.40
CA ALA A 146 9.30 12.27 -8.25
C ALA A 146 9.47 12.70 -6.80
N LEU A 147 8.36 12.86 -6.07
CA LEU A 147 8.39 13.20 -4.65
C LEU A 147 9.02 12.09 -3.82
N ILE A 148 8.67 10.84 -4.08
CA ILE A 148 9.23 9.67 -3.38
C ILE A 148 10.75 9.63 -3.60
N GLU A 149 11.20 9.76 -4.84
CA GLU A 149 12.64 9.75 -5.15
C GLU A 149 13.36 10.86 -4.41
N HIS A 150 12.81 12.06 -4.41
CA HIS A 150 13.39 13.21 -3.72
C HIS A 150 13.47 12.98 -2.20
N LEU A 151 12.38 12.58 -1.58
CA LEU A 151 12.32 12.38 -0.12
C LEU A 151 13.21 11.23 0.35
N VAL A 152 13.21 10.11 -0.37
CA VAL A 152 13.99 8.94 0.01
C VAL A 152 15.49 9.21 -0.14
N ARG A 153 15.92 9.86 -1.21
CA ARG A 153 17.32 10.19 -1.42
C ARG A 153 17.84 11.19 -0.39
N ASN A 154 17.01 12.13 0.06
CA ASN A 154 17.40 13.08 1.10
C ASN A 154 17.56 12.41 2.47
N VAL A 155 16.76 11.40 2.78
CA VAL A 155 16.88 10.62 4.03
C VAL A 155 18.09 9.69 3.99
N ALA A 156 18.41 9.13 2.81
CA ALA A 156 19.53 8.21 2.63
C ALA A 156 20.90 8.91 2.53
N ALA A 157 20.90 10.22 2.34
CA ALA A 157 22.13 11.01 2.19
C ALA A 157 22.85 11.25 3.52
#